data_3b3ab4a420f9f69f591e6fb266ad83b1
#
_entry.id   3b3ab4a420f9f69f591e6fb266ad83b1
#
_cell.length_a   1.000
_cell.length_b   1.000
_cell.length_c   1.000
_cell.angle_alpha   90.00
_cell.angle_beta   90.00
_cell.angle_gamma   90.00
#
_symmetry.space_group_name_H-M   'P 1'
#
loop_
_entity.id
_entity.type
_entity.pdbx_description
1 polymer ?
#
loop_
_entity_poly.entity_id
_entity_poly.type
_entity_poly.pdbx_seq_one_letter_code
_entity_poly.pdbx_strand_id
1 'polypeptide(L)'
;MLQKIQRFGGAMFAPAMLFSISGLMVGVSALATTADIVGDLAVYGTPWYVFWTIIQRGSWTVFKRLPLLFAVALPIGLAQKQPARCCLEALVAYFAYCFFLSEIIKLSGDNLGLEYPSSLTSASGITVIDGIKTLDTGIIGPLAVSATVVAIHDRFYDAKIPDWLGTCLL
;
A
#
# COMPACT_ATOMS: atom_id res chain seq x y z
N MET A 1 6.61 -10.21 -25.53
CA MET A 1 5.74 -10.55 -24.38
C MET A 1 6.54 -10.96 -23.15
N LEU A 2 7.52 -11.85 -23.25
CA LEU A 2 8.33 -12.32 -22.11
C LEU A 2 9.01 -11.20 -21.31
N GLN A 3 9.57 -10.19 -21.97
CA GLN A 3 10.23 -9.05 -21.30
C GLN A 3 9.29 -8.23 -20.39
N LYS A 4 8.02 -8.08 -20.76
CA LYS A 4 7.04 -7.37 -19.90
C LYS A 4 6.70 -8.18 -18.67
N ILE A 5 6.60 -9.51 -18.81
CA ILE A 5 6.36 -10.43 -17.68
C ILE A 5 7.57 -10.45 -16.73
N GLN A 6 8.79 -10.47 -17.27
CA GLN A 6 10.01 -10.40 -16.48
C GLN A 6 10.14 -9.07 -15.69
N ARG A 7 9.80 -7.93 -16.32
CA ARG A 7 9.79 -6.63 -15.64
C ARG A 7 8.74 -6.57 -14.54
N PHE A 8 7.55 -7.11 -14.81
CA PHE A 8 6.49 -7.23 -13.79
C PHE A 8 6.96 -8.08 -12.59
N GLY A 9 7.56 -9.25 -12.85
CA GLY A 9 8.12 -10.10 -11.79
C GLY A 9 9.22 -9.38 -10.99
N GLY A 10 10.11 -8.64 -11.67
CA GLY A 10 11.13 -7.82 -11.03
C GLY A 10 10.56 -6.71 -10.16
N ALA A 11 9.48 -6.05 -10.60
CA ALA A 11 8.80 -5.02 -9.81
C ALA A 11 8.15 -5.59 -8.53
N MET A 12 7.62 -6.81 -8.60
CA MET A 12 6.99 -7.49 -7.46
C MET A 12 8.00 -8.02 -6.45
N PHE A 13 9.27 -8.15 -6.83
CA PHE A 13 10.31 -8.69 -5.95
C PHE A 13 10.58 -7.79 -4.73
N ALA A 14 10.60 -6.48 -4.90
CA ALA A 14 10.89 -5.54 -3.81
C ALA A 14 9.81 -5.58 -2.70
N PRO A 15 8.49 -5.48 -2.97
CA PRO A 15 7.47 -5.66 -1.95
C PRO A 15 7.52 -7.05 -1.30
N ALA A 16 7.81 -8.10 -2.07
CA ALA A 16 7.88 -9.47 -1.56
C ALA A 16 9.03 -9.63 -0.56
N MET A 17 10.21 -9.05 -0.82
CA MET A 17 11.33 -9.07 0.12
C MET A 17 11.01 -8.29 1.40
N LEU A 18 10.42 -7.11 1.30
CA LEU A 18 10.01 -6.31 2.46
C LEU A 18 9.00 -7.08 3.33
N PHE A 19 8.06 -7.77 2.70
CA PHE A 19 7.10 -8.61 3.38
C PHE A 19 7.77 -9.78 4.13
N SER A 20 8.73 -10.45 3.51
CA SER A 20 9.45 -11.57 4.12
C SER A 20 10.27 -11.13 5.33
N ILE A 21 10.99 -10.01 5.23
CA ILE A 21 11.78 -9.44 6.33
C ILE A 21 10.86 -9.03 7.49
N SER A 22 9.76 -8.35 7.18
CA SER A 22 8.80 -7.93 8.20
C SER A 22 8.13 -9.11 8.88
N GLY A 23 7.79 -10.17 8.12
CA GLY A 23 7.25 -11.41 8.67
C GLY A 23 8.20 -12.08 9.65
N LEU A 24 9.48 -12.15 9.30
CA LEU A 24 10.52 -12.69 10.19
C LEU A 24 10.65 -11.85 11.46
N MET A 25 10.64 -10.53 11.36
CA MET A 25 10.71 -9.62 12.50
C MET A 25 9.48 -9.75 13.42
N VAL A 26 8.27 -9.87 12.86
CA VAL A 26 7.05 -10.14 13.63
C VAL A 26 7.14 -11.48 14.35
N GLY A 27 7.61 -12.52 13.65
CA GLY A 27 7.76 -13.86 14.24
C GLY A 27 8.75 -13.88 15.40
N VAL A 28 9.94 -13.32 15.21
CA VAL A 28 10.96 -13.23 16.28
C VAL A 28 10.45 -12.40 17.46
N SER A 29 9.79 -11.26 17.20
CA SER A 29 9.23 -10.43 18.26
C SER A 29 8.13 -11.14 19.03
N ALA A 30 7.28 -11.92 18.36
CA ALA A 30 6.24 -12.71 18.99
C ALA A 30 6.85 -13.76 19.94
N LEU A 31 7.90 -14.47 19.51
CA LEU A 31 8.62 -15.43 20.36
C LEU A 31 9.25 -14.75 21.57
N ALA A 32 9.87 -13.58 21.37
CA ALA A 32 10.52 -12.82 22.43
C ALA A 32 9.56 -12.19 23.45
N THR A 33 8.27 -12.07 23.12
CA THR A 33 7.22 -11.56 24.02
C THR A 33 6.35 -12.67 24.62
N THR A 34 6.59 -13.94 24.26
CA THR A 34 5.83 -15.07 24.79
C THR A 34 6.41 -15.52 26.13
N ALA A 35 5.59 -15.48 27.19
CA ALA A 35 6.02 -15.82 28.55
C ALA A 35 6.49 -17.28 28.69
N ASP A 36 5.92 -18.19 27.91
CA ASP A 36 6.30 -19.61 27.92
C ASP A 36 7.74 -19.89 27.44
N ILE A 37 8.32 -18.93 26.70
CA ILE A 37 9.67 -19.06 26.13
C ILE A 37 10.69 -18.26 26.93
N VAL A 38 10.35 -17.02 27.32
CA VAL A 38 11.29 -16.04 27.89
C VAL A 38 11.06 -15.86 29.40
N GLY A 39 9.98 -16.43 29.96
CA GLY A 39 9.68 -16.36 31.38
C GLY A 39 9.41 -14.95 31.87
N ASP A 40 9.98 -14.59 33.01
CA ASP A 40 9.76 -13.30 33.71
C ASP A 40 10.16 -12.06 32.91
N LEU A 41 10.99 -12.20 31.86
CA LEU A 41 11.36 -11.07 30.99
C LEU A 41 10.21 -10.62 30.10
N ALA A 42 9.24 -11.48 29.84
CA ALA A 42 8.05 -11.17 29.02
C ALA A 42 6.93 -10.47 29.82
N VAL A 43 7.18 -10.09 31.08
CA VAL A 43 6.22 -9.36 31.90
C VAL A 43 5.98 -7.98 31.34
N TYR A 44 4.70 -7.58 31.26
CA TYR A 44 4.28 -6.27 30.78
C TYR A 44 4.97 -5.14 31.58
N GLY A 45 5.62 -4.21 30.86
CA GLY A 45 6.32 -3.07 31.47
C GLY A 45 7.83 -3.28 31.66
N THR A 46 8.37 -4.46 31.44
CA THR A 46 9.82 -4.67 31.39
C THR A 46 10.43 -3.99 30.16
N PRO A 47 11.66 -3.43 30.24
CA PRO A 47 12.34 -2.85 29.08
C PRO A 47 12.45 -3.84 27.90
N TRP A 48 12.62 -5.13 28.20
CA TRP A 48 12.64 -6.20 27.21
C TRP A 48 11.31 -6.31 26.44
N TYR A 49 10.19 -6.39 27.17
CA TYR A 49 8.86 -6.48 26.55
C TYR A 49 8.53 -5.24 25.72
N VAL A 50 8.84 -4.05 26.23
CA VAL A 50 8.62 -2.79 25.52
C VAL A 50 9.40 -2.74 24.21
N PHE A 51 10.70 -3.08 24.25
CA PHE A 51 11.56 -3.10 23.06
C PHE A 51 11.00 -4.00 21.95
N TRP A 52 10.70 -5.27 22.30
CA TRP A 52 10.19 -6.21 21.32
C TRP A 52 8.78 -5.88 20.83
N THR A 53 7.92 -5.30 21.66
CA THR A 53 6.60 -4.81 21.26
C THR A 53 6.70 -3.65 20.26
N ILE A 54 7.66 -2.75 20.43
CA ILE A 54 7.89 -1.66 19.47
C ILE A 54 8.32 -2.24 18.11
N ILE A 55 9.26 -3.17 18.09
CA ILE A 55 9.71 -3.84 16.86
C ILE A 55 8.54 -4.56 16.19
N GLN A 56 7.75 -5.30 16.95
CA GLN A 56 6.58 -6.03 16.44
C GLN A 56 5.57 -5.10 15.77
N ARG A 57 5.20 -4.01 16.48
CA ARG A 57 4.23 -3.03 15.96
C ARG A 57 4.78 -2.28 14.73
N GLY A 58 6.06 -1.95 14.73
CA GLY A 58 6.73 -1.36 13.58
C GLY A 58 6.69 -2.27 12.36
N SER A 59 6.99 -3.56 12.54
CA SER A 59 6.97 -4.54 11.45
C SER A 59 5.57 -4.80 10.90
N TRP A 60 4.53 -4.74 11.74
CA TRP A 60 3.13 -4.82 11.31
C TRP A 60 2.72 -3.71 10.34
N THR A 61 3.42 -2.59 10.33
CA THR A 61 3.15 -1.48 9.42
C THR A 61 3.27 -1.89 7.96
N VAL A 62 4.24 -2.75 7.62
CA VAL A 62 4.43 -3.26 6.25
C VAL A 62 3.21 -4.07 5.79
N PHE A 63 2.70 -4.94 6.66
CA PHE A 63 1.51 -5.75 6.37
C PHE A 63 0.26 -4.88 6.15
N LYS A 64 0.06 -3.88 7.00
CA LYS A 64 -1.09 -2.97 6.89
C LYS A 64 -1.03 -2.08 5.66
N ARG A 65 0.17 -1.83 5.13
CA ARG A 65 0.41 -0.95 3.98
C ARG A 65 0.77 -1.69 2.71
N LEU A 66 0.53 -3.00 2.66
CA LEU A 66 0.76 -3.83 1.48
C LEU A 66 0.20 -3.23 0.19
N PRO A 67 -1.07 -2.78 0.14
CA PRO A 67 -1.64 -2.19 -1.07
C PRO A 67 -0.83 -1.00 -1.58
N LEU A 68 -0.39 -0.13 -0.67
CA LEU A 68 0.43 1.04 -1.00
C LEU A 68 1.81 0.63 -1.56
N LEU A 69 2.45 -0.37 -0.95
CA LEU A 69 3.75 -0.87 -1.41
C LEU A 69 3.67 -1.40 -2.86
N PHE A 70 2.60 -2.11 -3.19
CA PHE A 70 2.38 -2.58 -4.56
C PHE A 70 2.07 -1.44 -5.53
N ALA A 71 1.31 -0.43 -5.09
CA ALA A 71 1.04 0.77 -5.88
C ALA A 71 2.31 1.51 -6.29
N VAL A 72 3.30 1.57 -5.41
CA VAL A 72 4.59 2.25 -5.63
C VAL A 72 5.58 1.37 -6.40
N ALA A 73 5.61 0.07 -6.12
CA ALA A 73 6.60 -0.84 -6.72
C ALA A 73 6.37 -1.08 -8.21
N LEU A 74 5.11 -1.11 -8.65
CA LEU A 74 4.77 -1.38 -10.04
C LEU A 74 5.34 -0.33 -11.01
N PRO A 75 5.15 0.98 -10.78
CA PRO A 75 5.75 2.02 -11.62
C PRO A 75 7.27 1.96 -11.67
N ILE A 76 7.93 1.66 -10.55
CA ILE A 76 9.40 1.57 -10.49
C ILE A 76 9.92 0.49 -11.46
N GLY A 77 9.23 -0.64 -11.54
CA GLY A 77 9.67 -1.75 -12.38
C GLY A 77 9.17 -1.72 -13.83
N LEU A 78 8.01 -1.09 -14.08
CA LEU A 78 7.37 -1.12 -15.40
C LEU A 78 7.57 0.14 -16.22
N ALA A 79 7.67 1.33 -15.59
CA ALA A 79 7.83 2.59 -16.31
C ALA A 79 9.14 2.58 -17.13
N GLN A 80 9.02 2.97 -18.40
CA GLN A 80 10.15 3.00 -19.32
C GLN A 80 10.88 4.36 -19.28
N LYS A 81 10.13 5.41 -18.89
CA LYS A 81 10.63 6.79 -18.83
C LYS A 81 10.42 7.32 -17.42
N GLN A 82 11.47 7.88 -16.83
CA GLN A 82 11.48 8.51 -15.51
C GLN A 82 10.64 7.76 -14.43
N PRO A 83 11.03 6.58 -13.98
CA PRO A 83 10.24 5.76 -13.07
C PRO A 83 9.92 6.45 -11.74
N ALA A 84 10.79 7.34 -11.26
CA ALA A 84 10.57 8.09 -10.04
C ALA A 84 9.35 9.05 -10.15
N ARG A 85 9.21 9.73 -11.30
CA ARG A 85 8.05 10.60 -11.57
C ARG A 85 6.77 9.77 -11.68
N CYS A 86 6.80 8.69 -12.45
CA CYS A 86 5.68 7.78 -12.58
C CYS A 86 5.24 7.20 -11.22
N CYS A 87 6.18 6.94 -10.32
CA CYS A 87 5.90 6.48 -8.96
C CYS A 87 5.11 7.51 -8.15
N LEU A 88 5.46 8.79 -8.21
CA LEU A 88 4.70 9.86 -7.56
C LEU A 88 3.29 10.01 -8.16
N GLU A 89 3.18 9.95 -9.47
CA GLU A 89 1.89 9.99 -10.16
C GLU A 89 0.99 8.82 -9.73
N ALA A 90 1.54 7.61 -9.61
CA ALA A 90 0.81 6.43 -9.16
C ALA A 90 0.41 6.53 -7.68
N LEU A 91 1.25 7.09 -6.83
CA LEU A 91 0.94 7.32 -5.42
C LEU A 91 -0.27 8.26 -5.28
N VAL A 92 -0.24 9.39 -5.97
CA VAL A 92 -1.34 10.38 -5.95
C VAL A 92 -2.62 9.78 -6.53
N ALA A 93 -2.52 9.06 -7.65
CA ALA A 93 -3.65 8.39 -8.27
C ALA A 93 -4.28 7.32 -7.34
N TYR A 94 -3.45 6.60 -6.60
CA TYR A 94 -3.93 5.60 -5.64
C TYR A 94 -4.68 6.25 -4.46
N PHE A 95 -4.17 7.34 -3.90
CA PHE A 95 -4.91 8.08 -2.87
C PHE A 95 -6.22 8.66 -3.41
N ALA A 96 -6.19 9.26 -4.60
CA ALA A 96 -7.41 9.74 -5.25
C ALA A 96 -8.44 8.62 -5.43
N TYR A 97 -8.01 7.45 -5.88
CA TYR A 97 -8.85 6.25 -5.98
C TYR A 97 -9.49 5.87 -4.64
N CYS A 98 -8.73 5.85 -3.55
CA CYS A 98 -9.25 5.56 -2.22
C CYS A 98 -10.30 6.60 -1.77
N PHE A 99 -10.06 7.89 -2.03
CA PHE A 99 -11.01 8.96 -1.73
C PHE A 99 -12.29 8.85 -2.56
N PHE A 100 -12.19 8.59 -3.85
CA PHE A 100 -13.37 8.40 -4.71
C PHE A 100 -14.22 7.22 -4.24
N LEU A 101 -13.59 6.08 -3.90
CA LEU A 101 -14.31 4.95 -3.35
C LEU A 101 -14.99 5.29 -2.01
N SER A 102 -14.30 6.03 -1.13
CA SER A 102 -14.87 6.49 0.13
C SER A 102 -16.13 7.32 -0.08
N GLU A 103 -16.09 8.29 -1.00
CA GLU A 103 -17.23 9.13 -1.29
C GLU A 103 -18.39 8.38 -1.98
N ILE A 104 -18.07 7.44 -2.89
CA ILE A 104 -19.09 6.57 -3.50
C ILE A 104 -19.80 5.75 -2.43
N ILE A 105 -19.07 5.18 -1.47
CA ILE A 105 -19.67 4.39 -0.38
C ILE A 105 -20.54 5.27 0.51
N LYS A 106 -20.11 6.49 0.83
CA LYS A 106 -20.92 7.43 1.64
C LYS A 106 -22.23 7.83 0.96
N LEU A 107 -22.17 8.07 -0.36
CA LEU A 107 -23.34 8.58 -1.12
C LEU A 107 -24.28 7.47 -1.58
N SER A 108 -23.76 6.27 -1.83
CA SER A 108 -24.53 5.19 -2.45
C SER A 108 -24.56 3.92 -1.59
N GLY A 109 -23.96 3.94 -0.40
CA GLY A 109 -23.83 2.77 0.47
C GLY A 109 -25.15 2.12 0.83
N ASP A 110 -26.16 2.92 1.18
CA ASP A 110 -27.51 2.43 1.51
C ASP A 110 -28.16 1.68 0.34
N ASN A 111 -27.94 2.13 -0.89
CA ASN A 111 -28.47 1.49 -2.11
C ASN A 111 -27.70 0.22 -2.48
N LEU A 112 -26.44 0.12 -2.07
CA LEU A 112 -25.56 -1.01 -2.37
C LEU A 112 -25.52 -2.05 -1.24
N GLY A 113 -26.26 -1.82 -0.14
CA GLY A 113 -26.24 -2.67 1.05
C GLY A 113 -24.89 -2.62 1.80
N LEU A 114 -24.12 -1.57 1.57
CA LEU A 114 -22.86 -1.30 2.25
C LEU A 114 -23.13 -0.25 3.33
N GLU A 115 -23.35 -0.69 4.55
CA GLU A 115 -23.43 0.23 5.68
C GLU A 115 -22.06 0.90 5.87
N TYR A 116 -22.05 2.24 5.89
CA TYR A 116 -20.87 3.02 6.27
C TYR A 116 -20.72 2.92 7.81
N PRO A 117 -19.94 1.94 8.32
CA PRO A 117 -20.03 1.61 9.74
C PRO A 117 -19.38 2.69 10.59
N SER A 118 -20.02 3.01 11.70
CA SER A 118 -19.45 3.80 12.79
C SER A 118 -18.28 3.05 13.47
N SER A 119 -18.31 1.70 13.45
CA SER A 119 -17.24 0.81 13.91
C SER A 119 -16.85 -0.17 12.81
N LEU A 120 -15.54 -0.31 12.56
CA LEU A 120 -15.00 -1.25 11.58
C LEU A 120 -15.21 -2.69 12.07
N THR A 121 -16.12 -3.39 11.43
CA THR A 121 -16.27 -4.83 11.60
C THR A 121 -15.68 -5.51 10.38
N SER A 122 -14.86 -6.53 10.56
CA SER A 122 -14.16 -7.26 9.48
C SER A 122 -15.09 -7.84 8.39
N ALA A 123 -16.38 -7.89 8.65
CA ALA A 123 -17.39 -8.39 7.72
C ALA A 123 -17.93 -7.33 6.74
N SER A 124 -17.63 -6.04 6.95
CA SER A 124 -18.21 -4.94 6.14
C SER A 124 -17.49 -4.71 4.80
N GLY A 125 -16.37 -5.40 4.53
CA GLY A 125 -15.58 -5.14 3.33
C GLY A 125 -14.93 -3.75 3.26
N ILE A 126 -15.00 -2.98 4.35
CA ILE A 126 -14.45 -1.64 4.46
C ILE A 126 -13.18 -1.68 5.30
N THR A 127 -12.12 -1.07 4.81
CA THR A 127 -10.84 -0.93 5.49
C THR A 127 -10.46 0.54 5.64
N VAL A 128 -9.52 0.82 6.55
CA VAL A 128 -8.93 2.16 6.69
C VAL A 128 -7.53 2.15 6.13
N ILE A 129 -7.34 2.89 5.04
CA ILE A 129 -6.04 3.12 4.42
C ILE A 129 -5.67 4.58 4.68
N ASP A 130 -4.61 4.79 5.47
CA ASP A 130 -4.10 6.13 5.82
C ASP A 130 -5.16 7.12 6.36
N GLY A 131 -6.10 6.60 7.18
CA GLY A 131 -7.19 7.40 7.74
C GLY A 131 -8.43 7.51 6.86
N ILE A 132 -8.39 7.01 5.64
CA ILE A 132 -9.51 7.01 4.69
C ILE A 132 -10.25 5.69 4.82
N LYS A 133 -11.53 5.74 5.15
CA LYS A 133 -12.42 4.57 5.12
C LYS A 133 -12.77 4.27 3.67
N THR A 134 -12.27 3.20 3.12
CA THR A 134 -12.47 2.82 1.71
C THR A 134 -12.80 1.34 1.60
N LEU A 135 -13.26 0.91 0.43
CA LEU A 135 -13.49 -0.49 0.14
C LEU A 135 -12.15 -1.25 0.17
N ASP A 136 -12.13 -2.40 0.83
CA ASP A 136 -10.96 -3.29 0.80
C ASP A 136 -10.87 -3.99 -0.56
N THR A 137 -10.18 -3.35 -1.48
CA THR A 137 -9.87 -3.93 -2.80
C THR A 137 -8.63 -4.83 -2.79
N GLY A 138 -8.06 -5.06 -1.60
CA GLY A 138 -6.84 -5.84 -1.43
C GLY A 138 -5.68 -5.29 -2.27
N ILE A 139 -4.93 -6.20 -2.90
CA ILE A 139 -3.78 -5.86 -3.75
C ILE A 139 -4.22 -5.53 -5.19
N ILE A 140 -5.39 -5.98 -5.62
CA ILE A 140 -5.86 -5.85 -7.01
C ILE A 140 -6.13 -4.39 -7.38
N GLY A 141 -6.78 -3.63 -6.48
CA GLY A 141 -7.08 -2.21 -6.70
C GLY A 141 -5.82 -1.37 -7.00
N PRO A 142 -4.84 -1.33 -6.10
CA PRO A 142 -3.60 -0.59 -6.33
C PRO A 142 -2.82 -1.07 -7.56
N LEU A 143 -2.81 -2.38 -7.86
CA LEU A 143 -2.17 -2.89 -9.08
C LEU A 143 -2.85 -2.36 -10.35
N ALA A 144 -4.18 -2.35 -10.39
CA ALA A 144 -4.95 -1.83 -11.53
C ALA A 144 -4.72 -0.33 -11.73
N VAL A 145 -4.77 0.46 -10.64
CA VAL A 145 -4.50 1.90 -10.67
C VAL A 145 -3.09 2.17 -11.19
N SER A 146 -2.09 1.52 -10.61
CA SER A 146 -0.69 1.74 -10.99
C SER A 146 -0.38 1.28 -12.42
N ALA A 147 -0.94 0.16 -12.87
CA ALA A 147 -0.80 -0.28 -14.24
C ALA A 147 -1.39 0.73 -15.24
N THR A 148 -2.54 1.31 -14.89
CA THR A 148 -3.19 2.35 -15.69
C THR A 148 -2.32 3.62 -15.74
N VAL A 149 -1.77 4.05 -14.62
CA VAL A 149 -0.87 5.21 -14.54
C VAL A 149 0.38 4.99 -15.37
N VAL A 150 1.02 3.82 -15.26
CA VAL A 150 2.21 3.49 -16.08
C VAL A 150 1.87 3.53 -17.57
N ALA A 151 0.73 2.98 -17.97
CA ALA A 151 0.31 2.97 -19.38
C ALA A 151 0.07 4.40 -19.91
N ILE A 152 -0.54 5.27 -19.11
CA ILE A 152 -0.77 6.68 -19.46
C ILE A 152 0.55 7.45 -19.48
N HIS A 153 1.38 7.28 -18.44
CA HIS A 153 2.67 7.94 -18.31
C HIS A 153 3.57 7.65 -19.53
N ASP A 154 3.80 6.36 -19.86
CA ASP A 154 4.66 5.97 -20.96
C ASP A 154 4.13 6.44 -22.32
N ARG A 155 2.80 6.51 -22.49
CA ARG A 155 2.16 6.94 -23.74
C ARG A 155 2.22 8.45 -23.94
N PHE A 156 2.02 9.24 -22.87
CA PHE A 156 1.89 10.70 -22.95
C PHE A 156 3.13 11.44 -22.47
N TYR A 157 4.19 10.74 -22.09
CA TYR A 157 5.41 11.36 -21.58
C TYR A 157 6.01 12.40 -22.53
N ASP A 158 6.02 12.13 -23.85
CA ASP A 158 6.57 13.04 -24.87
C ASP A 158 5.52 13.99 -25.46
N ALA A 159 4.31 14.04 -24.90
CA ALA A 159 3.28 14.95 -25.37
C ALA A 159 3.71 16.39 -25.10
N LYS A 160 3.89 17.17 -26.16
CA LYS A 160 4.20 18.62 -26.07
C LYS A 160 2.99 19.33 -25.49
N ILE A 161 3.14 19.86 -24.30
CA ILE A 161 2.14 20.72 -23.66
C ILE A 161 2.27 22.10 -24.29
N PRO A 162 1.15 22.79 -24.62
CA PRO A 162 1.19 24.17 -25.12
C PRO A 162 1.97 25.10 -24.18
N ASP A 163 2.75 26.02 -24.72
CA ASP A 163 3.69 26.85 -23.95
C ASP A 163 3.05 27.65 -22.80
N TRP A 164 1.76 27.95 -22.88
CA TRP A 164 1.02 28.65 -21.82
C TRP A 164 0.72 27.80 -20.59
N LEU A 165 0.77 26.47 -20.70
CA LEU A 165 0.68 25.52 -19.55
C LEU A 165 2.07 25.11 -19.06
N GLY A 166 3.11 25.25 -19.88
CA GLY A 166 4.47 24.82 -19.58
C GLY A 166 5.19 25.70 -18.54
N THR A 167 4.75 26.95 -18.36
CA THR A 167 5.33 27.88 -17.37
C THR A 167 5.10 27.50 -15.91
N CYS A 168 4.23 26.54 -15.63
CA CYS A 168 3.98 26.03 -14.27
C CYS A 168 4.82 24.78 -13.90
N LEU A 169 5.71 24.34 -14.79
CA LEU A 169 6.45 23.07 -14.63
C LEU A 169 7.99 23.24 -14.52
N LEU A 170 8.46 24.47 -14.29
CA LEU A 170 9.86 24.76 -13.95
C LEU A 170 10.07 24.76 -12.45
#